data_fe2f317335335596443e229447070169
#
_entry.id   fe2f317335335596443e229447070169
#
_cell.length_a   1.000
_cell.length_b   1.000
_cell.length_c   1.000
_cell.angle_alpha   90.00
_cell.angle_beta   90.00
_cell.angle_gamma   90.00
#
_symmetry.space_group_name_H-M   'P 1'
#
loop_
_entity.id
_entity.type
_entity.pdbx_description
1 polymer ?
#
loop_
_entity_poly.entity_id
_entity_poly.type
_entity_poly.pdbx_seq_one_letter_code
_entity_poly.pdbx_strand_id
1 'polypeptide(L)'
;LGFKGYILSIVFNGKDFANKYYLMLKEFLKQHNLRDKIALKVVLANDEPASNLYVSIKSRVAKEIGLNVEVIKFSANSVQSDILEVIDRENKNLSTDGIIVQLPLLKGMDLNSILNSIVYSKDVDGLSFVNLGKMILGDKKGFIPCTALAVLKILRDEGIKTLGKTVVVVGRSPLVGRPISILLSSKPYDATVIVCHSKSIYLDVYLRQADIVISAVGKPRLIDKSMLCGKPYVIDIGISEIETDNGKILSGDTDFDNIKECVKFITPVKGGIGPVTVLMLMFNTIKAHLINNRMFDVLNRLEKLLEV
;
A
#
# COMPACT_ATOMS: atom_id res chain seq x y z
N LEU A 1 -40.66 13.74 -15.78
CA LEU A 1 -40.26 12.40 -15.37
C LEU A 1 -38.79 12.25 -15.68
N GLY A 2 -37.91 12.64 -14.72
CA GLY A 2 -36.45 12.49 -14.85
C GLY A 2 -36.07 11.03 -14.61
N PHE A 3 -35.45 10.41 -15.57
CA PHE A 3 -34.70 9.15 -15.37
C PHE A 3 -33.62 9.42 -14.33
N LYS A 4 -33.85 9.02 -13.07
CA LYS A 4 -32.76 8.81 -12.11
C LYS A 4 -31.94 7.63 -12.64
N GLY A 5 -30.90 7.90 -13.42
CA GLY A 5 -29.94 6.89 -13.80
C GLY A 5 -29.39 6.22 -12.53
N TYR A 6 -29.68 4.95 -12.35
CA TYR A 6 -29.05 4.14 -11.31
C TYR A 6 -27.55 4.07 -11.66
N ILE A 7 -26.73 4.88 -11.01
CA ILE A 7 -25.29 4.71 -11.07
C ILE A 7 -25.03 3.38 -10.36
N LEU A 8 -24.70 2.36 -11.14
CA LEU A 8 -24.25 1.07 -10.61
C LEU A 8 -22.98 1.29 -9.81
N SER A 9 -22.90 0.69 -8.65
CA SER A 9 -21.71 0.69 -7.83
C SER A 9 -20.60 -0.09 -8.52
N ILE A 10 -19.37 0.43 -8.50
CA ILE A 10 -18.20 -0.24 -9.03
C ILE A 10 -17.52 -0.98 -7.88
N VAL A 11 -17.45 -2.31 -7.99
CA VAL A 11 -16.60 -3.13 -7.14
C VAL A 11 -15.25 -3.28 -7.81
N PHE A 12 -14.22 -2.74 -7.18
CA PHE A 12 -12.88 -2.68 -7.75
C PHE A 12 -12.23 -4.07 -7.85
N ASN A 13 -11.63 -4.36 -9.00
CA ASN A 13 -10.84 -5.57 -9.20
C ASN A 13 -9.33 -5.22 -9.22
N GLY A 14 -8.73 -5.18 -8.04
CA GLY A 14 -7.31 -4.84 -7.90
C GLY A 14 -6.37 -5.88 -8.51
N LYS A 15 -6.80 -7.13 -8.67
CA LYS A 15 -6.00 -8.16 -9.32
C LYS A 15 -5.86 -7.87 -10.82
N ASP A 16 -6.96 -7.61 -11.51
CA ASP A 16 -6.93 -7.29 -12.94
C ASP A 16 -6.24 -5.95 -13.18
N PHE A 17 -6.51 -4.97 -12.30
CA PHE A 17 -5.82 -3.70 -12.30
C PHE A 17 -4.29 -3.87 -12.21
N ALA A 18 -3.79 -4.59 -11.22
CA ALA A 18 -2.36 -4.80 -11.05
C ALA A 18 -1.74 -5.62 -12.18
N ASN A 19 -2.43 -6.64 -12.69
CA ASN A 19 -1.94 -7.49 -13.78
C ASN A 19 -1.65 -6.68 -15.05
N LYS A 20 -2.49 -5.70 -15.39
CA LYS A 20 -2.24 -4.77 -16.51
C LYS A 20 -0.87 -4.10 -16.36
N TYR A 21 -0.55 -3.60 -15.19
CA TYR A 21 0.70 -2.90 -14.92
C TYR A 21 1.90 -3.85 -14.78
N TYR A 22 1.71 -5.08 -14.30
CA TYR A 22 2.78 -6.08 -14.30
C TYR A 22 3.28 -6.39 -15.72
N LEU A 23 2.37 -6.49 -16.69
CA LEU A 23 2.74 -6.66 -18.10
C LEU A 23 3.53 -5.45 -18.61
N MET A 24 3.11 -4.24 -18.27
CA MET A 24 3.81 -3.01 -18.65
C MET A 24 5.21 -2.93 -18.01
N LEU A 25 5.35 -3.26 -16.73
CA LEU A 25 6.65 -3.29 -16.06
C LEU A 25 7.58 -4.37 -16.66
N LYS A 26 7.05 -5.54 -16.94
CA LYS A 26 7.82 -6.63 -17.59
C LYS A 26 8.39 -6.21 -18.93
N GLU A 27 7.58 -5.57 -19.76
CA GLU A 27 8.03 -5.06 -21.06
C GLU A 27 9.02 -3.90 -20.89
N PHE A 28 8.79 -2.99 -19.95
CA PHE A 28 9.69 -1.91 -19.61
C PHE A 28 11.09 -2.43 -19.22
N LEU A 29 11.15 -3.43 -18.34
CA LEU A 29 12.43 -4.03 -17.92
C LEU A 29 13.16 -4.69 -19.08
N LYS A 30 12.44 -5.34 -20.00
CA LYS A 30 13.01 -5.92 -21.22
C LYS A 30 13.58 -4.86 -22.15
N GLN A 31 12.82 -3.80 -22.45
CA GLN A 31 13.22 -2.70 -23.34
C GLN A 31 14.47 -1.96 -22.85
N HIS A 32 14.64 -1.85 -21.53
CA HIS A 32 15.79 -1.18 -20.93
C HIS A 32 16.96 -2.12 -20.53
N ASN A 33 16.88 -3.41 -20.90
CA ASN A 33 17.87 -4.44 -20.53
C ASN A 33 18.08 -4.55 -18.99
N LEU A 34 17.01 -4.38 -18.19
CA LEU A 34 17.04 -4.41 -16.73
C LEU A 34 16.53 -5.72 -16.14
N ARG A 35 16.04 -6.63 -16.98
CA ARG A 35 15.55 -7.92 -16.53
C ARG A 35 16.63 -8.68 -15.79
N ASP A 36 16.26 -9.26 -14.65
CA ASP A 36 17.14 -10.07 -13.75
C ASP A 36 18.38 -9.30 -13.21
N LYS A 37 18.36 -7.95 -13.29
CA LYS A 37 19.42 -7.10 -12.77
C LYS A 37 19.06 -6.36 -11.49
N ILE A 38 17.79 -6.32 -11.13
CA ILE A 38 17.26 -5.57 -9.99
C ILE A 38 16.95 -6.54 -8.86
N ALA A 39 17.48 -6.31 -7.66
CA ALA A 39 17.36 -7.23 -6.53
C ALA A 39 16.57 -6.65 -5.36
N LEU A 40 15.56 -7.41 -4.92
CA LEU A 40 14.75 -7.14 -3.73
C LEU A 40 15.06 -8.17 -2.64
N LYS A 41 15.41 -7.72 -1.45
CA LYS A 41 15.55 -8.54 -0.24
C LYS A 41 14.31 -8.40 0.63
N VAL A 42 13.73 -9.53 1.00
CA VAL A 42 12.55 -9.60 1.86
C VAL A 42 12.95 -10.24 3.18
N VAL A 43 13.01 -9.45 4.24
CA VAL A 43 13.27 -9.93 5.60
C VAL A 43 11.97 -10.42 6.21
N LEU A 44 11.89 -11.70 6.57
CA LEU A 44 10.72 -12.34 7.17
C LEU A 44 11.08 -12.87 8.55
N ALA A 45 10.64 -12.16 9.60
CA ALA A 45 10.94 -12.46 11.00
C ALA A 45 9.70 -12.93 11.77
N ASN A 46 8.89 -13.79 11.16
CA ASN A 46 7.77 -14.48 11.80
C ASN A 46 7.37 -15.70 10.96
N ASP A 47 6.63 -16.64 11.58
CA ASP A 47 6.13 -17.84 10.91
C ASP A 47 4.60 -17.79 10.67
N GLU A 48 3.99 -16.60 10.73
CA GLU A 48 2.55 -16.45 10.51
C GLU A 48 2.16 -16.86 9.09
N PRO A 49 1.13 -17.72 8.92
CA PRO A 49 0.68 -18.19 7.61
C PRO A 49 0.35 -17.03 6.65
N ALA A 50 -0.26 -15.95 7.17
CA ALA A 50 -0.57 -14.77 6.38
C ALA A 50 0.70 -14.09 5.86
N SER A 51 1.73 -13.90 6.70
CA SER A 51 3.01 -13.31 6.30
C SER A 51 3.70 -14.15 5.23
N ASN A 52 3.76 -15.47 5.41
CA ASN A 52 4.32 -16.39 4.43
C ASN A 52 3.58 -16.32 3.07
N LEU A 53 2.25 -16.25 3.10
CA LEU A 53 1.44 -16.08 1.89
C LEU A 53 1.75 -14.76 1.18
N TYR A 54 1.78 -13.63 1.90
CA TYR A 54 2.09 -12.32 1.31
C TYR A 54 3.50 -12.28 0.72
N VAL A 55 4.49 -12.83 1.41
CA VAL A 55 5.87 -12.93 0.89
C VAL A 55 5.92 -13.80 -0.35
N SER A 56 5.19 -14.93 -0.39
CA SER A 56 5.13 -15.79 -1.57
C SER A 56 4.52 -15.08 -2.78
N ILE A 57 3.46 -14.29 -2.58
CA ILE A 57 2.83 -13.48 -3.64
C ILE A 57 3.81 -12.40 -4.15
N LYS A 58 4.44 -11.64 -3.25
CA LYS A 58 5.45 -10.62 -3.61
C LYS A 58 6.58 -11.23 -4.42
N SER A 59 7.12 -12.36 -3.95
CA SER A 59 8.23 -13.06 -4.61
C SER A 59 7.85 -13.61 -5.99
N ARG A 60 6.65 -14.17 -6.12
CA ARG A 60 6.15 -14.67 -7.41
C ARG A 60 6.01 -13.53 -8.41
N VAL A 61 5.32 -12.44 -8.03
CA VAL A 61 5.11 -11.29 -8.91
C VAL A 61 6.45 -10.68 -9.35
N ALA A 62 7.37 -10.50 -8.41
CA ALA A 62 8.68 -9.94 -8.72
C ALA A 62 9.44 -10.80 -9.75
N LYS A 63 9.46 -12.13 -9.57
CA LYS A 63 10.06 -13.05 -10.55
C LYS A 63 9.35 -13.03 -11.90
N GLU A 64 8.03 -12.98 -11.92
CA GLU A 64 7.23 -12.92 -13.15
C GLU A 64 7.53 -11.68 -13.99
N ILE A 65 7.79 -10.54 -13.37
CA ILE A 65 8.16 -9.31 -14.09
C ILE A 65 9.66 -9.23 -14.41
N GLY A 66 10.51 -10.08 -13.81
CA GLY A 66 11.96 -10.16 -14.07
C GLY A 66 12.81 -9.42 -13.02
N LEU A 67 12.40 -9.41 -11.75
CA LEU A 67 13.24 -9.00 -10.63
C LEU A 67 13.81 -10.21 -9.90
N ASN A 68 15.02 -10.07 -9.36
CA ASN A 68 15.61 -11.04 -8.44
C ASN A 68 15.07 -10.81 -7.03
N VAL A 69 14.54 -11.85 -6.40
CA VAL A 69 14.03 -11.79 -5.03
C VAL A 69 14.66 -12.86 -4.18
N GLU A 70 15.16 -12.42 -3.05
CA GLU A 70 15.63 -13.31 -1.99
C GLU A 70 14.84 -13.06 -0.71
N VAL A 71 14.34 -14.14 -0.14
CA VAL A 71 13.63 -14.11 1.15
C VAL A 71 14.58 -14.59 2.23
N ILE A 72 14.91 -13.71 3.17
CA ILE A 72 15.78 -13.99 4.31
C ILE A 72 14.85 -14.27 5.49
N LYS A 73 14.74 -15.56 5.84
CA LYS A 73 13.87 -16.03 6.93
C LYS A 73 14.61 -16.11 8.25
N PHE A 74 13.96 -15.63 9.28
CA PHE A 74 14.41 -15.75 10.66
C PHE A 74 13.53 -16.73 11.44
N SER A 75 14.11 -17.47 12.35
CA SER A 75 13.39 -18.39 13.23
C SER A 75 12.68 -17.64 14.37
N ALA A 76 11.74 -18.32 15.04
CA ALA A 76 11.07 -17.76 16.21
C ALA A 76 12.04 -17.42 17.38
N ASN A 77 13.25 -18.00 17.38
CA ASN A 77 14.28 -17.74 18.39
C ASN A 77 15.26 -16.63 17.99
N SER A 78 15.11 -16.06 16.79
CA SER A 78 15.99 -14.97 16.35
C SER A 78 15.76 -13.72 17.19
N VAL A 79 16.84 -12.98 17.44
CA VAL A 79 16.81 -11.72 18.19
C VAL A 79 16.93 -10.53 17.23
N GLN A 80 16.59 -9.36 17.71
CA GLN A 80 16.61 -8.13 16.89
C GLN A 80 18.00 -7.86 16.28
N SER A 81 19.09 -8.15 16.99
CA SER A 81 20.47 -7.97 16.48
C SER A 81 20.73 -8.76 15.19
N ASP A 82 20.16 -9.97 15.07
CA ASP A 82 20.35 -10.80 13.88
C ASP A 82 19.75 -10.13 12.63
N ILE A 83 18.57 -9.51 12.81
CA ILE A 83 17.91 -8.76 11.74
C ILE A 83 18.70 -7.51 11.37
N LEU A 84 19.18 -6.77 12.37
CA LEU A 84 19.98 -5.56 12.16
C LEU A 84 21.30 -5.86 11.44
N GLU A 85 21.96 -6.97 11.78
CA GLU A 85 23.18 -7.42 11.10
C GLU A 85 22.93 -7.73 9.62
N VAL A 86 21.85 -8.44 9.32
CA VAL A 86 21.47 -8.73 7.94
C VAL A 86 21.14 -7.46 7.17
N ILE A 87 20.39 -6.54 7.77
CA ILE A 87 20.07 -5.26 7.13
C ILE A 87 21.34 -4.45 6.87
N ASP A 88 22.28 -4.38 7.81
CA ASP A 88 23.55 -3.68 7.64
C ASP A 88 24.37 -4.28 6.48
N ARG A 89 24.45 -5.60 6.40
CA ARG A 89 25.08 -6.30 5.29
C ARG A 89 24.44 -5.95 3.95
N GLU A 90 23.11 -6.01 3.86
CA GLU A 90 22.40 -5.72 2.62
C GLU A 90 22.41 -4.21 2.27
N ASN A 91 22.51 -3.32 3.25
CA ASN A 91 22.76 -1.90 3.01
C ASN A 91 24.10 -1.66 2.26
N LYS A 92 25.13 -2.41 2.62
CA LYS A 92 26.48 -2.32 2.02
C LYS A 92 26.60 -3.08 0.70
N ASN A 93 25.71 -4.02 0.44
CA ASN A 93 25.71 -4.84 -0.76
C ASN A 93 25.23 -4.05 -1.98
N LEU A 94 26.14 -3.73 -2.90
CA LEU A 94 25.83 -2.95 -4.11
C LEU A 94 24.88 -3.68 -5.07
N SER A 95 24.75 -5.00 -4.94
CA SER A 95 23.79 -5.78 -5.74
C SER A 95 22.37 -5.82 -5.16
N THR A 96 22.15 -5.20 -4.01
CA THR A 96 20.83 -5.08 -3.38
C THR A 96 20.24 -3.70 -3.68
N ASP A 97 19.12 -3.65 -4.40
CA ASP A 97 18.44 -2.40 -4.76
C ASP A 97 17.35 -2.02 -3.78
N GLY A 98 16.64 -3.00 -3.25
CA GLY A 98 15.55 -2.78 -2.30
C GLY A 98 15.56 -3.76 -1.14
N ILE A 99 15.15 -3.28 0.03
CA ILE A 99 14.99 -4.06 1.26
C ILE A 99 13.60 -3.76 1.81
N ILE A 100 12.86 -4.81 2.15
CA ILE A 100 11.62 -4.70 2.93
C ILE A 100 11.67 -5.63 4.14
N VAL A 101 10.99 -5.22 5.19
CA VAL A 101 10.75 -6.05 6.38
C VAL A 101 9.27 -6.42 6.41
N GLN A 102 8.98 -7.71 6.29
CA GLN A 102 7.60 -8.19 6.33
C GLN A 102 7.06 -8.12 7.76
N LEU A 103 5.97 -7.37 7.91
CA LEU A 103 5.28 -7.24 9.19
C LEU A 103 4.17 -8.30 9.34
N PRO A 104 3.82 -8.66 10.60
CA PRO A 104 4.41 -8.16 11.86
C PRO A 104 5.79 -8.77 12.15
N LEU A 105 6.52 -8.15 13.09
CA LEU A 105 7.76 -8.68 13.65
C LEU A 105 7.47 -9.66 14.80
N LEU A 106 8.48 -10.43 15.22
CA LEU A 106 8.43 -11.20 16.45
C LEU A 106 8.19 -10.26 17.66
N LYS A 107 7.47 -10.79 18.67
CA LYS A 107 7.13 -10.04 19.86
C LYS A 107 8.39 -9.55 20.59
N GLY A 108 8.38 -8.27 20.97
CA GLY A 108 9.49 -7.63 21.70
C GLY A 108 10.53 -6.94 20.82
N MET A 109 10.44 -7.07 19.50
CA MET A 109 11.32 -6.33 18.59
C MET A 109 10.84 -4.88 18.41
N ASP A 110 11.78 -3.95 18.36
CA ASP A 110 11.50 -2.53 18.06
C ASP A 110 11.39 -2.30 16.56
N LEU A 111 10.16 -2.14 16.11
CA LEU A 111 9.83 -1.87 14.71
C LEU A 111 10.54 -0.62 14.17
N ASN A 112 10.57 0.45 14.95
CA ASN A 112 11.18 1.70 14.50
C ASN A 112 12.69 1.56 14.31
N SER A 113 13.36 0.91 15.24
CA SER A 113 14.79 0.62 15.15
C SER A 113 15.11 -0.18 13.87
N ILE A 114 14.35 -1.24 13.60
CA ILE A 114 14.55 -2.11 12.44
C ILE A 114 14.27 -1.36 11.13
N LEU A 115 13.16 -0.66 11.00
CA LEU A 115 12.82 0.07 9.76
C LEU A 115 13.82 1.19 9.47
N ASN A 116 14.31 1.87 10.50
CA ASN A 116 15.27 2.96 10.33
C ASN A 116 16.73 2.50 10.18
N SER A 117 17.03 1.23 10.37
CA SER A 117 18.33 0.65 10.02
C SER A 117 18.48 0.44 8.51
N ILE A 118 17.40 0.40 7.74
CA ILE A 118 17.45 0.33 6.27
C ILE A 118 17.88 1.69 5.75
N VAL A 119 18.95 1.73 4.92
CA VAL A 119 19.34 2.97 4.26
C VAL A 119 18.21 3.47 3.37
N TYR A 120 17.85 4.75 3.49
CA TYR A 120 16.64 5.31 2.85
C TYR A 120 16.55 5.04 1.34
N SER A 121 17.69 4.94 0.65
CA SER A 121 17.74 4.68 -0.79
C SER A 121 17.43 3.23 -1.18
N LYS A 122 17.34 2.32 -0.20
CA LYS A 122 16.94 0.91 -0.36
C LYS A 122 15.66 0.56 0.40
N ASP A 123 15.10 1.48 1.19
CA ASP A 123 13.82 1.34 1.86
C ASP A 123 12.69 1.52 0.85
N VAL A 124 12.43 0.47 0.07
CA VAL A 124 11.44 0.51 -1.03
C VAL A 124 10.00 0.37 -0.55
N ASP A 125 9.78 0.07 0.74
CA ASP A 125 8.45 0.16 1.35
C ASP A 125 8.14 1.58 1.84
N GLY A 126 9.17 2.46 1.92
CA GLY A 126 9.03 3.88 2.22
C GLY A 126 8.68 4.19 3.68
N LEU A 127 9.05 3.33 4.62
CA LEU A 127 8.64 3.39 6.02
C LEU A 127 9.70 3.96 6.97
N SER A 128 10.93 4.20 6.51
CA SER A 128 11.97 4.85 7.31
C SER A 128 11.64 6.31 7.59
N PHE A 129 12.13 6.85 8.70
CA PHE A 129 11.93 8.26 9.06
C PHE A 129 12.38 9.22 7.96
N VAL A 130 13.47 8.89 7.26
CA VAL A 130 13.97 9.70 6.15
C VAL A 130 12.97 9.74 5.00
N ASN A 131 12.43 8.59 4.57
CA ASN A 131 11.46 8.54 3.49
C ASN A 131 10.12 9.18 3.88
N LEU A 132 9.65 8.94 5.11
CA LEU A 132 8.45 9.63 5.64
C LEU A 132 8.66 11.15 5.70
N GLY A 133 9.83 11.62 6.13
CA GLY A 133 10.17 13.06 6.12
C GLY A 133 10.19 13.63 4.70
N LYS A 134 10.82 12.92 3.74
CA LYS A 134 10.83 13.31 2.33
C LYS A 134 9.41 13.38 1.74
N MET A 135 8.57 12.40 2.03
CA MET A 135 7.17 12.38 1.61
C MET A 135 6.41 13.61 2.14
N ILE A 136 6.56 13.96 3.42
CA ILE A 136 5.91 15.14 4.04
C ILE A 136 6.35 16.43 3.34
N LEU A 137 7.63 16.54 2.97
CA LEU A 137 8.20 17.70 2.30
C LEU A 137 7.98 17.71 0.78
N GLY A 138 7.37 16.68 0.21
CA GLY A 138 7.17 16.54 -1.24
C GLY A 138 8.47 16.30 -2.03
N ASP A 139 9.54 15.80 -1.37
CA ASP A 139 10.78 15.42 -2.05
C ASP A 139 10.60 14.12 -2.84
N LYS A 140 10.53 14.26 -4.16
CA LYS A 140 10.35 13.13 -5.10
C LYS A 140 11.49 12.11 -5.10
N LYS A 141 12.63 12.42 -4.49
CA LYS A 141 13.76 11.48 -4.35
C LYS A 141 13.53 10.43 -3.25
N GLY A 142 12.49 10.59 -2.44
CA GLY A 142 12.07 9.61 -1.45
C GLY A 142 11.14 8.55 -2.03
N PHE A 143 10.85 7.56 -1.20
CA PHE A 143 9.84 6.53 -1.47
C PHE A 143 8.59 6.81 -0.65
N ILE A 144 7.44 6.76 -1.32
CA ILE A 144 6.14 6.83 -0.66
C ILE A 144 5.78 5.42 -0.17
N PRO A 145 5.22 5.27 1.04
CA PRO A 145 4.74 3.98 1.53
C PRO A 145 3.85 3.26 0.52
N CYS A 146 4.18 2.00 0.21
CA CYS A 146 3.56 1.26 -0.88
C CYS A 146 2.03 1.21 -0.81
N THR A 147 1.45 1.06 0.37
CA THR A 147 -0.02 1.05 0.54
C THR A 147 -0.63 2.43 0.27
N ALA A 148 0.03 3.50 0.72
CA ALA A 148 -0.44 4.86 0.45
C ALA A 148 -0.36 5.16 -1.06
N LEU A 149 0.75 4.79 -1.69
CA LEU A 149 0.93 4.94 -3.13
C LEU A 149 -0.10 4.14 -3.94
N ALA A 150 -0.48 2.94 -3.47
CA ALA A 150 -1.52 2.14 -4.08
C ALA A 150 -2.89 2.83 -4.05
N VAL A 151 -3.25 3.47 -2.93
CA VAL A 151 -4.48 4.26 -2.81
C VAL A 151 -4.48 5.41 -3.81
N LEU A 152 -3.39 6.19 -3.88
CA LEU A 152 -3.28 7.30 -4.82
C LEU A 152 -3.39 6.82 -6.28
N LYS A 153 -2.75 5.70 -6.59
CA LYS A 153 -2.81 5.10 -7.93
C LYS A 153 -4.23 4.70 -8.32
N ILE A 154 -4.97 4.07 -7.40
CA ILE A 154 -6.38 3.70 -7.62
C ILE A 154 -7.24 4.94 -7.82
N LEU A 155 -7.13 5.95 -6.95
CA LEU A 155 -7.91 7.18 -7.06
C LEU A 155 -7.70 7.85 -8.42
N ARG A 156 -6.46 7.92 -8.89
CA ARG A 156 -6.11 8.53 -10.18
C ARG A 156 -6.68 7.74 -11.35
N ASP A 157 -6.40 6.45 -11.42
CA ASP A 157 -6.75 5.62 -12.58
C ASP A 157 -8.24 5.37 -12.72
N GLU A 158 -8.94 5.32 -11.57
CA GLU A 158 -10.42 5.22 -11.54
C GLU A 158 -11.10 6.60 -11.72
N GLY A 159 -10.33 7.65 -11.97
CA GLY A 159 -10.85 8.99 -12.21
C GLY A 159 -11.54 9.62 -10.99
N ILE A 160 -11.20 9.16 -9.78
CA ILE A 160 -11.77 9.65 -8.52
C ILE A 160 -11.06 10.96 -8.13
N LYS A 161 -11.72 12.06 -8.42
CA LYS A 161 -11.17 13.40 -8.15
C LYS A 161 -11.19 13.70 -6.64
N THR A 162 -10.07 14.21 -6.15
CA THR A 162 -9.89 14.58 -4.73
C THR A 162 -9.90 16.09 -4.48
N LEU A 163 -9.60 16.89 -5.51
CA LEU A 163 -9.56 18.35 -5.44
C LEU A 163 -10.85 18.92 -4.85
N GLY A 164 -10.73 19.63 -3.72
CA GLY A 164 -11.86 20.23 -3.01
C GLY A 164 -12.85 19.24 -2.37
N LYS A 165 -12.50 17.94 -2.33
CA LYS A 165 -13.34 16.89 -1.76
C LYS A 165 -13.05 16.67 -0.27
N THR A 166 -14.09 16.27 0.46
CA THR A 166 -13.95 15.83 1.86
C THR A 166 -13.57 14.35 1.87
N VAL A 167 -12.35 14.07 2.34
CA VAL A 167 -11.85 12.70 2.51
C VAL A 167 -11.79 12.37 3.99
N VAL A 168 -12.50 11.34 4.41
CA VAL A 168 -12.44 10.84 5.79
C VAL A 168 -11.53 9.61 5.84
N VAL A 169 -10.40 9.74 6.55
CA VAL A 169 -9.45 8.64 6.77
C VAL A 169 -9.69 8.07 8.17
N VAL A 170 -10.19 6.86 8.23
CA VAL A 170 -10.41 6.12 9.48
C VAL A 170 -9.18 5.26 9.75
N GLY A 171 -8.37 5.70 10.71
CA GLY A 171 -7.07 5.13 11.04
C GLY A 171 -5.95 6.16 10.97
N ARG A 172 -5.01 6.08 11.93
CA ARG A 172 -3.87 7.01 12.02
C ARG A 172 -2.54 6.32 12.25
N SER A 173 -2.42 5.09 11.73
CA SER A 173 -1.16 4.36 11.82
C SER A 173 -0.05 5.11 11.07
N PRO A 174 1.21 5.06 11.54
CA PRO A 174 2.32 5.68 10.82
C PRO A 174 2.60 5.00 9.48
N LEU A 175 2.15 3.76 9.30
CA LEU A 175 2.41 2.97 8.10
C LEU A 175 1.39 3.24 6.98
N VAL A 176 0.15 3.62 7.31
CA VAL A 176 -0.95 3.71 6.33
C VAL A 176 -1.74 5.02 6.48
N GLY A 177 -2.46 5.19 7.58
CA GLY A 177 -3.43 6.30 7.70
C GLY A 177 -2.78 7.68 7.67
N ARG A 178 -1.66 7.89 8.39
CA ARG A 178 -0.93 9.16 8.36
C ARG A 178 -0.36 9.50 6.98
N PRO A 179 0.39 8.60 6.31
CA PRO A 179 0.87 8.85 4.96
C PRO A 179 -0.24 9.25 3.98
N ILE A 180 -1.35 8.50 3.96
CA ILE A 180 -2.50 8.78 3.10
C ILE A 180 -3.08 10.16 3.38
N SER A 181 -3.25 10.51 4.67
CA SER A 181 -3.83 11.79 5.07
C SER A 181 -2.96 12.97 4.65
N ILE A 182 -1.65 12.87 4.79
CA ILE A 182 -0.69 13.89 4.40
C ILE A 182 -0.68 14.05 2.88
N LEU A 183 -0.60 12.96 2.14
CA LEU A 183 -0.55 12.99 0.68
C LEU A 183 -1.82 13.60 0.09
N LEU A 184 -3.00 13.18 0.56
CA LEU A 184 -4.26 13.68 0.03
C LEU A 184 -4.55 15.15 0.39
N SER A 185 -4.04 15.66 1.52
CA SER A 185 -4.13 17.08 1.87
C SER A 185 -3.09 17.95 1.17
N SER A 186 -2.12 17.34 0.49
CA SER A 186 -1.06 18.03 -0.22
C SER A 186 -1.36 18.14 -1.73
N LYS A 187 -0.66 19.08 -2.42
CA LYS A 187 -0.69 19.13 -3.90
C LYS A 187 -0.14 17.85 -4.52
N PRO A 188 -0.69 17.37 -5.61
CA PRO A 188 -1.80 17.93 -6.42
C PRO A 188 -3.20 17.42 -6.04
N TYR A 189 -3.33 16.73 -4.90
CA TYR A 189 -4.60 16.11 -4.49
C TYR A 189 -5.58 17.10 -3.88
N ASP A 190 -5.09 18.07 -3.13
CA ASP A 190 -5.82 19.25 -2.59
C ASP A 190 -7.18 18.89 -1.96
N ALA A 191 -7.25 17.79 -1.23
CA ALA A 191 -8.44 17.38 -0.50
C ALA A 191 -8.51 18.02 0.89
N THR A 192 -9.72 18.21 1.42
CA THR A 192 -9.93 18.44 2.85
C THR A 192 -9.97 17.09 3.55
N VAL A 193 -8.97 16.80 4.40
CA VAL A 193 -8.82 15.48 5.02
C VAL A 193 -9.20 15.54 6.50
N ILE A 194 -10.13 14.68 6.89
CA ILE A 194 -10.53 14.47 8.29
C ILE A 194 -9.98 13.12 8.74
N VAL A 195 -9.15 13.10 9.80
CA VAL A 195 -8.56 11.87 10.35
C VAL A 195 -9.34 11.43 11.57
N CYS A 196 -9.97 10.26 11.48
CA CYS A 196 -10.70 9.63 12.56
C CYS A 196 -9.92 8.45 13.16
N HIS A 197 -10.15 8.17 14.43
CA HIS A 197 -9.45 7.12 15.17
C HIS A 197 -10.29 6.60 16.35
N SER A 198 -9.81 5.61 17.10
CA SER A 198 -10.53 4.96 18.20
C SER A 198 -10.98 5.89 19.35
N LYS A 199 -10.52 7.14 19.37
CA LYS A 199 -10.93 8.19 20.34
C LYS A 199 -11.75 9.29 19.69
N SER A 200 -12.05 9.21 18.39
CA SER A 200 -12.96 10.12 17.72
C SER A 200 -14.37 9.82 18.18
N ILE A 201 -15.07 10.84 18.64
CA ILE A 201 -16.49 10.80 18.92
C ILE A 201 -17.28 11.12 17.64
N TYR A 202 -18.49 10.60 17.50
CA TYR A 202 -19.37 10.86 16.36
C TYR A 202 -18.75 10.50 15.00
N LEU A 203 -18.12 9.30 14.89
CA LEU A 203 -17.53 8.83 13.63
C LEU A 203 -18.54 8.89 12.46
N ASP A 204 -19.79 8.55 12.70
CA ASP A 204 -20.88 8.59 11.73
C ASP A 204 -21.13 10.01 11.17
N VAL A 205 -20.99 11.06 11.98
CA VAL A 205 -21.15 12.46 11.55
C VAL A 205 -20.11 12.82 10.51
N TYR A 206 -18.85 12.40 10.71
CA TYR A 206 -17.77 12.63 9.73
C TYR A 206 -17.98 11.82 8.47
N LEU A 207 -18.32 10.53 8.60
CA LEU A 207 -18.53 9.64 7.47
C LEU A 207 -19.70 10.08 6.56
N ARG A 208 -20.78 10.64 7.14
CA ARG A 208 -21.92 11.18 6.37
C ARG A 208 -21.56 12.37 5.48
N GLN A 209 -20.50 13.09 5.80
CA GLN A 209 -20.02 14.26 5.04
C GLN A 209 -18.97 13.88 3.99
N ALA A 210 -18.51 12.63 3.99
CA ALA A 210 -17.40 12.20 3.15
C ALA A 210 -17.83 12.05 1.68
N ASP A 211 -17.06 12.64 0.77
CA ASP A 211 -17.06 12.28 -0.64
C ASP A 211 -16.28 10.96 -0.85
N ILE A 212 -15.20 10.79 -0.07
CA ILE A 212 -14.31 9.61 -0.12
C ILE A 212 -14.05 9.13 1.32
N VAL A 213 -14.27 7.85 1.55
CA VAL A 213 -13.95 7.17 2.82
C VAL A 213 -12.78 6.24 2.59
N ILE A 214 -11.73 6.34 3.43
CA ILE A 214 -10.58 5.44 3.42
C ILE A 214 -10.46 4.83 4.81
N SER A 215 -10.60 3.51 4.92
CA SER A 215 -10.50 2.82 6.21
C SER A 215 -9.27 1.93 6.29
N ALA A 216 -8.51 2.07 7.40
CA ALA A 216 -7.25 1.36 7.65
C ALA A 216 -7.05 1.14 9.17
N VAL A 217 -8.00 0.48 9.83
CA VAL A 217 -7.96 0.23 11.28
C VAL A 217 -7.86 -1.24 11.66
N GLY A 218 -8.19 -2.15 10.73
CA GLY A 218 -8.22 -3.59 11.00
C GLY A 218 -9.30 -3.97 12.01
N LYS A 219 -10.47 -3.30 11.94
CA LYS A 219 -11.63 -3.62 12.77
C LYS A 219 -12.79 -4.07 11.89
N PRO A 220 -13.15 -5.37 11.94
CA PRO A 220 -14.14 -5.94 11.04
C PRO A 220 -15.47 -5.20 11.08
N ARG A 221 -16.02 -4.85 9.91
CA ARG A 221 -17.36 -4.28 9.74
C ARG A 221 -17.66 -3.06 10.61
N LEU A 222 -16.63 -2.25 10.91
CA LEU A 222 -16.76 -1.02 11.69
C LEU A 222 -17.67 0.00 11.00
N ILE A 223 -17.60 0.07 9.67
CA ILE A 223 -18.35 1.04 8.86
C ILE A 223 -19.51 0.32 8.20
N ASP A 224 -20.70 0.70 8.57
CA ASP A 224 -21.94 0.16 8.04
C ASP A 224 -22.72 1.20 7.18
N LYS A 225 -23.82 0.74 6.57
CA LYS A 225 -24.67 1.55 5.70
C LYS A 225 -25.26 2.78 6.40
N SER A 226 -25.55 2.69 7.69
CA SER A 226 -26.18 3.79 8.43
C SER A 226 -25.25 4.99 8.61
N MET A 227 -23.94 4.76 8.53
CA MET A 227 -22.90 5.78 8.66
C MET A 227 -22.58 6.49 7.34
N LEU A 228 -23.13 6.05 6.21
CA LEU A 228 -22.81 6.61 4.88
C LEU A 228 -23.98 7.41 4.31
N CYS A 229 -23.67 8.47 3.57
CA CYS A 229 -24.63 9.30 2.87
C CYS A 229 -24.10 9.72 1.49
N GLY A 230 -24.97 10.05 0.55
CA GLY A 230 -24.57 10.64 -0.73
C GLY A 230 -23.81 9.74 -1.69
N LYS A 231 -23.71 8.44 -1.44
CA LYS A 231 -22.95 7.48 -2.23
C LYS A 231 -21.46 7.86 -2.35
N PRO A 232 -20.67 7.80 -1.27
CA PRO A 232 -19.23 8.10 -1.32
C PRO A 232 -18.46 7.06 -2.13
N TYR A 233 -17.19 7.35 -2.46
CA TYR A 233 -16.20 6.36 -2.84
C TYR A 233 -15.61 5.75 -1.58
N VAL A 234 -15.44 4.43 -1.53
CA VAL A 234 -14.95 3.71 -0.34
C VAL A 234 -13.70 2.90 -0.68
N ILE A 235 -12.61 3.20 -0.01
CA ILE A 235 -11.35 2.46 -0.09
C ILE A 235 -11.13 1.75 1.23
N ASP A 236 -11.42 0.47 1.27
CA ASP A 236 -11.19 -0.38 2.44
C ASP A 236 -9.81 -1.04 2.36
N ILE A 237 -8.93 -0.69 3.28
CA ILE A 237 -7.57 -1.23 3.40
C ILE A 237 -7.50 -2.24 4.55
N GLY A 238 -8.50 -2.22 5.45
CA GLY A 238 -8.55 -3.09 6.61
C GLY A 238 -8.59 -4.56 6.22
N ILE A 239 -7.82 -5.37 6.93
CA ILE A 239 -7.84 -6.82 6.81
C ILE A 239 -7.83 -7.42 8.20
N SER A 240 -8.84 -8.22 8.51
CA SER A 240 -8.98 -8.95 9.77
C SER A 240 -9.51 -10.34 9.52
N GLU A 241 -9.12 -11.29 10.35
CA GLU A 241 -9.77 -12.61 10.37
C GLU A 241 -10.94 -12.57 11.35
N ILE A 242 -12.09 -13.08 10.92
CA ILE A 242 -13.24 -13.31 11.78
C ILE A 242 -13.61 -14.79 11.75
N GLU A 243 -14.01 -15.32 12.90
CA GLU A 243 -14.54 -16.66 13.00
C GLU A 243 -16.02 -16.67 12.59
N THR A 244 -16.40 -17.66 11.80
CA THR A 244 -17.78 -17.91 11.39
C THR A 244 -18.09 -19.39 11.56
N ASP A 245 -19.36 -19.77 11.51
CA ASP A 245 -19.78 -21.18 11.58
C ASP A 245 -19.11 -22.07 10.51
N ASN A 246 -18.68 -21.46 9.39
CA ASN A 246 -18.00 -22.15 8.28
C ASN A 246 -16.46 -21.98 8.32
N GLY A 247 -15.89 -21.57 9.46
CA GLY A 247 -14.45 -21.34 9.64
C GLY A 247 -14.04 -19.88 9.55
N LYS A 248 -12.72 -19.64 9.46
CA LYS A 248 -12.16 -18.29 9.42
C LYS A 248 -12.32 -17.68 8.05
N ILE A 249 -12.83 -16.45 8.00
CA ILE A 249 -12.91 -15.64 6.78
C ILE A 249 -12.19 -14.29 6.96
N LEU A 250 -11.72 -13.71 5.87
CA LEU A 250 -11.18 -12.36 5.87
C LEU A 250 -12.33 -11.35 5.77
N SER A 251 -12.27 -10.34 6.63
CA SER A 251 -13.20 -9.21 6.65
C SER A 251 -12.43 -7.90 6.54
N GLY A 252 -13.03 -6.92 5.85
CA GLY A 252 -12.57 -5.54 5.87
C GLY A 252 -13.12 -4.75 7.05
N ASP A 253 -12.75 -3.48 7.08
CA ASP A 253 -13.28 -2.52 8.05
C ASP A 253 -14.73 -2.11 7.71
N THR A 254 -15.15 -2.35 6.48
CA THR A 254 -16.51 -2.05 6.01
C THR A 254 -17.40 -3.30 6.04
N ASP A 255 -18.68 -3.11 6.29
CA ASP A 255 -19.71 -4.14 6.08
C ASP A 255 -20.02 -4.25 4.58
N PHE A 256 -19.05 -4.82 3.85
CA PHE A 256 -18.98 -4.82 2.40
C PHE A 256 -20.29 -5.24 1.72
N ASP A 257 -20.89 -6.34 2.17
CA ASP A 257 -22.08 -6.89 1.52
C ASP A 257 -23.28 -5.95 1.62
N ASN A 258 -23.42 -5.22 2.72
CA ASN A 258 -24.51 -4.31 2.96
C ASN A 258 -24.29 -2.90 2.38
N ILE A 259 -23.02 -2.50 2.12
CA ILE A 259 -22.72 -1.16 1.63
C ILE A 259 -22.37 -1.10 0.14
N LYS A 260 -21.95 -2.19 -0.48
CA LYS A 260 -21.46 -2.20 -1.87
C LYS A 260 -22.42 -1.58 -2.88
N GLU A 261 -23.74 -1.67 -2.66
CA GLU A 261 -24.76 -1.07 -3.55
C GLU A 261 -25.11 0.38 -3.18
N CYS A 262 -24.63 0.84 -2.01
CA CYS A 262 -24.92 2.17 -1.47
C CYS A 262 -23.82 3.19 -1.73
N VAL A 263 -22.76 2.81 -2.42
CA VAL A 263 -21.57 3.61 -2.71
C VAL A 263 -21.36 3.71 -4.22
N LYS A 264 -20.53 4.65 -4.68
CA LYS A 264 -20.15 4.74 -6.10
C LYS A 264 -19.09 3.74 -6.49
N PHE A 265 -18.19 3.47 -5.55
CA PHE A 265 -17.01 2.64 -5.74
C PHE A 265 -16.63 2.01 -4.41
N ILE A 266 -16.18 0.76 -4.42
CA ILE A 266 -15.67 0.09 -3.23
C ILE A 266 -14.55 -0.91 -3.57
N THR A 267 -13.52 -0.95 -2.73
CA THR A 267 -12.49 -1.98 -2.80
C THR A 267 -12.90 -3.19 -1.94
N PRO A 268 -12.90 -4.42 -2.48
CA PRO A 268 -13.14 -5.62 -1.67
C PRO A 268 -11.88 -6.00 -0.88
N VAL A 269 -12.04 -6.81 0.18
CA VAL A 269 -10.91 -7.31 0.97
C VAL A 269 -10.00 -8.20 0.13
N LYS A 270 -10.56 -9.23 -0.51
CA LYS A 270 -9.81 -10.10 -1.42
C LYS A 270 -9.73 -9.48 -2.80
N GLY A 271 -8.51 -9.27 -3.28
CA GLY A 271 -8.30 -8.72 -4.62
C GLY A 271 -8.55 -7.21 -4.75
N GLY A 272 -8.68 -6.48 -3.65
CA GLY A 272 -8.76 -5.02 -3.61
C GLY A 272 -7.37 -4.36 -3.60
N ILE A 273 -7.02 -3.73 -2.49
CA ILE A 273 -5.76 -2.95 -2.35
C ILE A 273 -4.50 -3.81 -2.42
N GLY A 274 -4.51 -5.02 -1.86
CA GLY A 274 -3.31 -5.87 -1.73
C GLY A 274 -2.51 -6.06 -3.02
N PRO A 275 -3.11 -6.46 -4.16
CA PRO A 275 -2.41 -6.59 -5.43
C PRO A 275 -1.76 -5.27 -5.90
N VAL A 276 -2.41 -4.13 -5.66
CA VAL A 276 -1.89 -2.82 -6.05
C VAL A 276 -0.74 -2.39 -5.13
N THR A 277 -0.78 -2.74 -3.84
CA THR A 277 0.35 -2.54 -2.92
C THR A 277 1.59 -3.30 -3.39
N VAL A 278 1.43 -4.55 -3.85
CA VAL A 278 2.53 -5.33 -4.44
C VAL A 278 3.05 -4.67 -5.72
N LEU A 279 2.17 -4.15 -6.57
CA LEU A 279 2.57 -3.40 -7.76
C LEU A 279 3.42 -2.18 -7.39
N MET A 280 3.02 -1.41 -6.38
CA MET A 280 3.77 -0.23 -5.94
C MET A 280 5.12 -0.61 -5.32
N LEU A 281 5.22 -1.74 -4.65
CA LEU A 281 6.50 -2.27 -4.19
C LEU A 281 7.43 -2.59 -5.36
N MET A 282 6.93 -3.21 -6.43
CA MET A 282 7.73 -3.47 -7.64
C MET A 282 8.20 -2.15 -8.27
N PHE A 283 7.29 -1.18 -8.39
CA PHE A 283 7.63 0.16 -8.87
C PHE A 283 8.73 0.81 -8.04
N ASN A 284 8.59 0.86 -6.71
CA ASN A 284 9.58 1.44 -5.82
C ASN A 284 10.93 0.71 -5.91
N THR A 285 10.94 -0.61 -6.08
CA THR A 285 12.17 -1.39 -6.23
C THR A 285 12.91 -1.05 -7.54
N ILE A 286 12.17 -0.93 -8.64
CA ILE A 286 12.73 -0.50 -9.93
C ILE A 286 13.23 0.94 -9.83
N LYS A 287 12.44 1.83 -9.22
CA LYS A 287 12.81 3.24 -8.97
C LYS A 287 14.11 3.33 -8.16
N ALA A 288 14.28 2.51 -7.12
CA ALA A 288 15.49 2.46 -6.30
C ALA A 288 16.73 2.11 -7.14
N HIS A 289 16.64 1.08 -7.96
CA HIS A 289 17.71 0.71 -8.89
C HIS A 289 18.08 1.87 -9.83
N LEU A 290 17.09 2.50 -10.44
CA LEU A 290 17.30 3.60 -11.39
C LEU A 290 17.93 4.83 -10.74
N ILE A 291 17.52 5.17 -9.52
CA ILE A 291 18.12 6.27 -8.74
C ILE A 291 19.56 5.96 -8.36
N ASN A 292 19.82 4.78 -7.79
CA ASN A 292 21.12 4.37 -7.30
C ASN A 292 22.15 4.25 -8.45
N ASN A 293 21.70 3.89 -9.65
CA ASN A 293 22.52 3.82 -10.86
C ASN A 293 22.48 5.08 -11.72
N ARG A 294 21.88 6.19 -11.25
CA ARG A 294 21.77 7.50 -11.93
C ARG A 294 21.12 7.44 -13.32
N MET A 295 20.18 6.52 -13.52
CA MET A 295 19.46 6.31 -14.78
C MET A 295 18.22 7.21 -14.86
N PHE A 296 18.37 8.52 -14.73
CA PHE A 296 17.26 9.47 -14.55
C PHE A 296 16.32 9.56 -15.76
N ASP A 297 16.82 9.40 -16.99
CA ASP A 297 15.97 9.40 -18.18
C ASP A 297 15.05 8.18 -18.21
N VAL A 298 15.55 7.03 -17.76
CA VAL A 298 14.77 5.79 -17.66
C VAL A 298 13.77 5.90 -16.51
N LEU A 299 14.17 6.54 -15.40
CA LEU A 299 13.27 6.83 -14.27
C LEU A 299 12.08 7.69 -14.70
N ASN A 300 12.33 8.76 -15.44
CA ASN A 300 11.26 9.63 -15.97
C ASN A 300 10.27 8.85 -16.87
N ARG A 301 10.76 7.87 -17.63
CA ARG A 301 9.90 6.99 -18.45
C ARG A 301 9.08 6.04 -17.57
N LEU A 302 9.68 5.49 -16.51
CA LEU A 302 8.98 4.63 -15.55
C LEU A 302 7.85 5.38 -14.84
N GLU A 303 8.13 6.60 -14.34
CA GLU A 303 7.14 7.44 -13.66
C GLU A 303 5.99 7.83 -14.60
N LYS A 304 6.27 8.15 -15.87
CA LYS A 304 5.24 8.39 -16.89
C LYS A 304 4.44 7.13 -17.22
N LEU A 305 5.08 5.95 -17.27
CA LEU A 305 4.41 4.68 -17.58
C LEU A 305 3.34 4.33 -16.55
N LEU A 306 3.63 4.59 -15.28
CA LEU A 306 2.70 4.33 -14.19
C LEU A 306 1.92 5.57 -13.75
N GLU A 307 2.23 6.73 -14.32
CA GLU A 307 1.63 8.00 -13.92
C GLU A 307 1.71 8.22 -12.39
N VAL A 308 2.88 8.05 -11.81
CA VAL A 308 3.12 8.13 -10.35
C VAL A 308 4.00 9.33 -10.01
#